data_52eaeeba8cefe26a89653cfe0122125c
#
_entry.id   52eaeeba8cefe26a89653cfe0122125c
#
_cell.length_a   1.000
_cell.length_b   1.000
_cell.length_c   1.000
_cell.angle_alpha   90.00
_cell.angle_beta   90.00
_cell.angle_gamma   90.00
#
_symmetry.space_group_name_H-M   'P 1'
#
loop_
_entity.id
_entity.type
_entity.pdbx_description
1 polymer ?
#
loop_
_entity_poly.entity_id
_entity_poly.type
_entity_poly.pdbx_seq_one_letter_code
_entity_poly.pdbx_strand_id
1 'polypeptide(L)'
;MTDMKTTAGKIEDLSNKLTESRAPQGEVPAARSAITALFDAASFVETDALARHRSTDFGREYDRPYTDGVITGYGTVGGRKVCAYAQDATIFDGTMGEVYGEKITKLYDLAIKTGVPIVAMVAGDKPRAQEGIVSSAMQARILARATTASGLIPQVTAVYADSKDASLVAALADVTIAPDGHLNASSEANEIALIQQVLSYLPANNRAEAPRTDAPLMVGSVEENMSADDEALNSIVSDSGEVYLHAVVEAVCDDVFELEAKVEGVFTGFGRVEGRTVGIIANRATFDAAASAKAARFVRLCDAFNTPILEFVDAPALQLETAALAKFVHAYSAASVGKLSIIVGRAHGTGYIAFGSKDLGADLSYAWPTAEIAVADAAALAQELEISEEEAAEYLSPYQAAERGLVDAVITPAATRASIIEALRLLERKIVPTLPKKHGNIVL
;
A
#
# COMPACT_ATOMS: atom_id res chain seq x y z
N MET A 1 33.10 14.66 -39.32
CA MET A 1 33.81 13.59 -38.56
C MET A 1 34.34 14.25 -37.29
N THR A 2 33.82 13.89 -36.14
CA THR A 2 34.14 14.50 -34.85
C THR A 2 35.64 14.26 -34.52
N ASP A 3 36.42 15.29 -34.20
CA ASP A 3 37.82 15.11 -33.88
C ASP A 3 38.00 14.59 -32.42
N MET A 4 38.08 13.25 -32.32
CA MET A 4 38.25 12.53 -31.05
C MET A 4 39.56 12.80 -30.33
N LYS A 5 40.49 13.58 -30.89
CA LYS A 5 41.74 13.97 -30.25
C LYS A 5 41.54 15.20 -29.34
N THR A 6 40.50 15.97 -29.55
CA THR A 6 40.22 17.20 -28.80
C THR A 6 39.17 16.96 -27.71
N THR A 7 39.19 17.75 -26.63
CA THR A 7 38.16 17.73 -25.58
C THR A 7 36.80 18.10 -26.16
N ALA A 8 36.77 19.12 -27.03
CA ALA A 8 35.49 19.51 -27.70
C ALA A 8 34.88 18.37 -28.54
N GLY A 9 35.73 17.67 -29.33
CA GLY A 9 35.27 16.52 -30.10
C GLY A 9 34.75 15.36 -29.24
N LYS A 10 35.41 15.10 -28.09
CA LYS A 10 34.92 14.09 -27.14
C LYS A 10 33.57 14.47 -26.50
N ILE A 11 33.37 15.75 -26.20
CA ILE A 11 32.08 16.25 -25.67
C ILE A 11 30.99 16.15 -26.72
N GLU A 12 31.31 16.50 -27.97
CA GLU A 12 30.38 16.34 -29.08
C GLU A 12 29.99 14.87 -29.30
N ASP A 13 30.96 13.93 -29.28
CA ASP A 13 30.72 12.50 -29.38
C ASP A 13 29.80 11.98 -28.25
N LEU A 14 30.04 12.42 -27.00
CA LEU A 14 29.17 12.10 -25.86
C LEU A 14 27.74 12.63 -26.09
N SER A 15 27.61 13.87 -26.53
CA SER A 15 26.29 14.47 -26.82
C SER A 15 25.55 13.68 -27.91
N ASN A 16 26.24 13.29 -28.96
CA ASN A 16 25.67 12.49 -30.03
C ASN A 16 25.20 11.12 -29.54
N LYS A 17 26.01 10.40 -28.73
CA LYS A 17 25.66 9.11 -28.15
C LYS A 17 24.49 9.20 -27.19
N LEU A 18 24.41 10.24 -26.36
CA LEU A 18 23.27 10.46 -25.48
C LEU A 18 22.00 10.79 -26.26
N THR A 19 22.13 11.56 -27.35
CA THR A 19 21.00 11.82 -28.25
C THR A 19 20.52 10.53 -28.91
N GLU A 20 21.45 9.71 -29.44
CA GLU A 20 21.15 8.41 -30.03
C GLU A 20 20.50 7.46 -29.01
N SER A 21 21.01 7.38 -27.78
CA SER A 21 20.45 6.51 -26.73
C SER A 21 19.01 6.90 -26.31
N ARG A 22 18.64 8.15 -26.54
CA ARG A 22 17.31 8.70 -26.23
C ARG A 22 16.40 8.78 -27.44
N ALA A 23 16.94 8.61 -28.64
CA ALA A 23 16.17 8.65 -29.86
C ALA A 23 15.20 7.46 -29.88
N PRO A 24 13.92 7.67 -30.25
CA PRO A 24 12.99 6.58 -30.40
C PRO A 24 13.43 5.67 -31.53
N GLN A 25 13.46 4.36 -31.29
CA GLN A 25 13.56 3.36 -32.34
C GLN A 25 12.14 3.07 -32.86
N GLY A 26 11.63 3.94 -33.73
CA GLY A 26 10.26 3.90 -34.19
C GLY A 26 9.37 5.02 -33.57
N GLU A 27 8.13 4.71 -33.23
CA GLU A 27 7.28 5.62 -32.44
C GLU A 27 7.91 5.83 -31.06
N VAL A 28 7.64 6.99 -30.43
CA VAL A 28 8.23 7.31 -29.11
C VAL A 28 7.93 6.15 -28.14
N PRO A 29 8.95 5.50 -27.55
CA PRO A 29 8.71 4.38 -26.65
C PRO A 29 7.82 4.83 -25.48
N ALA A 30 6.74 4.12 -25.24
CA ALA A 30 5.85 4.37 -24.12
C ALA A 30 6.64 4.44 -22.79
N ALA A 31 7.66 3.58 -22.64
CA ALA A 31 8.56 3.55 -21.49
C ALA A 31 9.26 4.90 -21.22
N ARG A 32 9.73 5.60 -22.27
CA ARG A 32 10.40 6.90 -22.08
C ARG A 32 9.42 8.01 -21.76
N SER A 33 8.25 7.99 -22.37
CA SER A 33 7.16 8.92 -22.06
C SER A 33 6.70 8.72 -20.61
N ALA A 34 6.42 7.49 -20.22
CA ALA A 34 5.95 7.13 -18.90
C ALA A 34 6.96 7.53 -17.80
N ILE A 35 8.24 7.16 -17.96
CA ILE A 35 9.26 7.51 -16.94
C ILE A 35 9.49 9.03 -16.85
N THR A 36 9.36 9.75 -17.95
CA THR A 36 9.47 11.21 -17.95
C THR A 36 8.28 11.87 -17.29
N ALA A 37 7.06 11.35 -17.53
CA ALA A 37 5.82 11.85 -16.94
C ALA A 37 5.70 11.53 -15.43
N LEU A 38 6.35 10.48 -14.96
CA LEU A 38 6.37 10.12 -13.54
C LEU A 38 7.05 11.19 -12.68
N PHE A 39 8.14 11.77 -13.16
CA PHE A 39 8.98 12.66 -12.39
C PHE A 39 8.57 14.14 -12.55
N ASP A 40 8.86 14.92 -11.54
CA ASP A 40 8.73 16.39 -11.59
C ASP A 40 9.56 16.95 -12.77
N ALA A 41 9.10 18.02 -13.36
CA ALA A 41 9.70 18.62 -14.55
C ALA A 41 11.24 18.79 -14.40
N ALA A 42 11.98 18.29 -15.37
CA ALA A 42 13.46 18.34 -15.44
C ALA A 42 14.22 17.70 -14.26
N SER A 43 13.56 16.92 -13.41
CA SER A 43 14.20 16.29 -12.25
C SER A 43 14.81 14.91 -12.57
N PHE A 44 14.38 14.26 -13.65
CA PHE A 44 14.85 12.91 -14.01
C PHE A 44 16.32 12.88 -14.44
N VAL A 45 17.09 12.02 -13.80
CA VAL A 45 18.49 11.73 -14.11
C VAL A 45 18.59 10.26 -14.53
N GLU A 46 18.81 10.03 -15.80
CA GLU A 46 18.97 8.68 -16.36
C GLU A 46 20.32 8.08 -15.97
N THR A 47 20.31 6.82 -15.56
CA THR A 47 21.54 6.05 -15.29
C THR A 47 21.75 4.99 -16.36
N ASP A 48 23.01 4.66 -16.66
CA ASP A 48 23.39 3.60 -17.59
C ASP A 48 22.76 3.74 -19.00
N ALA A 49 22.52 4.98 -19.46
CA ALA A 49 21.92 5.27 -20.77
C ALA A 49 22.71 4.68 -21.97
N LEU A 50 24.04 4.53 -21.81
CA LEU A 50 24.93 4.00 -22.83
C LEU A 50 25.22 2.49 -22.68
N ALA A 51 24.60 1.82 -21.70
CA ALA A 51 24.80 0.40 -21.50
C ALA A 51 24.18 -0.40 -22.66
N ARG A 52 24.84 -1.47 -23.06
CA ARG A 52 24.46 -2.37 -24.17
C ARG A 52 24.73 -3.82 -23.79
N HIS A 53 23.95 -4.77 -24.27
CA HIS A 53 24.22 -6.19 -24.06
C HIS A 53 25.62 -6.60 -24.55
N ARG A 54 26.11 -7.72 -24.04
CA ARG A 54 27.45 -8.27 -24.35
C ARG A 54 27.37 -9.55 -25.17
N SER A 55 26.18 -10.03 -25.47
CA SER A 55 25.98 -11.28 -26.22
C SER A 55 26.54 -11.13 -27.63
N THR A 56 27.23 -12.17 -28.09
CA THR A 56 27.76 -12.30 -29.45
C THR A 56 27.10 -13.42 -30.26
N ASP A 57 26.32 -14.28 -29.57
CA ASP A 57 25.65 -15.40 -30.22
C ASP A 57 24.43 -14.92 -31.02
N PHE A 58 24.06 -15.73 -32.03
CA PHE A 58 22.92 -15.47 -32.91
C PHE A 58 22.96 -14.11 -33.64
N GLY A 59 24.16 -13.58 -33.94
CA GLY A 59 24.33 -12.31 -34.64
C GLY A 59 24.09 -11.07 -33.80
N ARG A 60 24.00 -11.21 -32.46
CA ARG A 60 23.74 -10.09 -31.54
C ARG A 60 24.86 -9.05 -31.51
N GLU A 61 26.08 -9.38 -31.88
CA GLU A 61 27.20 -8.43 -32.03
C GLU A 61 26.91 -7.30 -33.01
N TYR A 62 26.00 -7.51 -33.96
CA TYR A 62 25.59 -6.52 -34.97
C TYR A 62 24.36 -5.70 -34.58
N ASP A 63 23.61 -6.13 -33.56
CA ASP A 63 22.38 -5.49 -33.10
C ASP A 63 22.52 -5.16 -31.58
N ARG A 64 23.13 -4.01 -31.28
CA ARG A 64 23.46 -3.59 -29.94
C ARG A 64 22.83 -2.24 -29.61
N PRO A 65 21.49 -2.19 -29.43
CA PRO A 65 20.82 -0.96 -29.03
C PRO A 65 21.31 -0.47 -27.66
N TYR A 66 21.26 0.84 -27.46
CA TYR A 66 21.48 1.45 -26.15
C TYR A 66 20.37 1.05 -25.19
N THR A 67 20.63 1.21 -23.90
CA THR A 67 19.73 0.93 -22.77
C THR A 67 19.41 -0.56 -22.52
N ASP A 68 19.67 -1.43 -23.49
CA ASP A 68 19.35 -2.88 -23.44
C ASP A 68 17.87 -3.20 -23.11
N GLY A 69 16.94 -2.30 -23.48
CA GLY A 69 15.50 -2.48 -23.29
C GLY A 69 14.97 -2.07 -21.92
N VAL A 70 15.77 -1.36 -21.10
CA VAL A 70 15.28 -0.76 -19.86
C VAL A 70 15.87 0.62 -19.60
N ILE A 71 15.02 1.58 -19.29
CA ILE A 71 15.39 2.92 -18.86
C ILE A 71 15.43 2.93 -17.35
N THR A 72 16.55 3.31 -16.77
CA THR A 72 16.74 3.36 -15.30
C THR A 72 17.19 4.74 -14.87
N GLY A 73 16.78 5.18 -13.69
CA GLY A 73 17.23 6.48 -13.18
C GLY A 73 16.54 6.87 -11.88
N TYR A 74 16.70 8.11 -11.51
CA TYR A 74 16.10 8.71 -10.32
C TYR A 74 15.72 10.17 -10.57
N GLY A 75 14.80 10.66 -9.75
CA GLY A 75 14.35 12.05 -9.84
C GLY A 75 13.54 12.42 -8.61
N THR A 76 12.64 13.39 -8.75
CA THR A 76 11.67 13.73 -7.70
C THR A 76 10.25 13.49 -8.19
N VAL A 77 9.38 13.06 -7.28
CA VAL A 77 7.94 12.96 -7.44
C VAL A 77 7.30 13.73 -6.29
N GLY A 78 6.61 14.83 -6.60
CA GLY A 78 6.12 15.74 -5.57
C GLY A 78 7.25 16.26 -4.65
N GLY A 79 8.40 16.59 -5.21
CA GLY A 79 9.59 17.06 -4.50
C GLY A 79 10.41 15.97 -3.77
N ARG A 80 9.94 14.74 -3.67
CA ARG A 80 10.62 13.65 -2.95
C ARG A 80 11.41 12.74 -3.89
N LYS A 81 12.60 12.31 -3.47
CA LYS A 81 13.46 11.43 -4.28
C LYS A 81 12.84 10.04 -4.45
N VAL A 82 12.87 9.56 -5.68
CA VAL A 82 12.37 8.24 -6.10
C VAL A 82 13.34 7.66 -7.13
N CYS A 83 13.62 6.36 -7.07
CA CYS A 83 14.25 5.60 -8.12
C CYS A 83 13.16 4.96 -9.00
N ALA A 84 13.38 4.94 -10.32
CA ALA A 84 12.42 4.26 -11.21
C ALA A 84 13.12 3.60 -12.39
N TYR A 85 12.47 2.54 -12.90
CA TYR A 85 12.82 1.95 -14.18
C TYR A 85 11.57 1.66 -15.01
N ALA A 86 11.75 1.74 -16.33
CA ALA A 86 10.68 1.45 -17.29
C ALA A 86 11.21 0.49 -18.37
N GLN A 87 10.48 -0.58 -18.60
CA GLN A 87 10.78 -1.58 -19.62
C GLN A 87 10.38 -1.05 -21.01
N ASP A 88 11.30 -1.07 -21.95
CA ASP A 88 11.10 -0.66 -23.32
C ASP A 88 10.85 -1.89 -24.21
N ALA A 89 9.58 -2.14 -24.50
CA ALA A 89 9.17 -3.27 -25.32
C ALA A 89 9.57 -3.14 -26.80
N THR A 90 10.00 -1.96 -27.25
CA THR A 90 10.50 -1.77 -28.64
C THR A 90 11.89 -2.39 -28.85
N ILE A 91 12.60 -2.69 -27.74
CA ILE A 91 13.91 -3.33 -27.77
C ILE A 91 13.76 -4.78 -27.35
N PHE A 92 14.06 -5.70 -28.29
CA PHE A 92 14.01 -7.15 -28.09
C PHE A 92 12.69 -7.67 -27.50
N ASP A 93 11.56 -7.09 -27.94
CA ASP A 93 10.22 -7.43 -27.46
C ASP A 93 10.08 -7.36 -25.93
N GLY A 94 10.80 -6.45 -25.28
CA GLY A 94 10.80 -6.29 -23.83
C GLY A 94 11.46 -7.44 -23.04
N THR A 95 12.16 -8.36 -23.71
CA THR A 95 12.80 -9.49 -23.02
C THR A 95 14.01 -9.06 -22.20
N MET A 96 14.16 -9.66 -21.01
CA MET A 96 15.21 -9.33 -20.06
C MET A 96 16.52 -10.06 -20.39
N GLY A 97 17.59 -9.30 -20.60
CA GLY A 97 18.95 -9.81 -20.79
C GLY A 97 19.86 -9.60 -19.58
N GLU A 98 21.14 -9.90 -19.75
CA GLU A 98 22.16 -9.74 -18.70
C GLU A 98 22.28 -8.27 -18.26
N VAL A 99 22.53 -7.36 -19.19
CA VAL A 99 22.76 -5.93 -18.89
C VAL A 99 21.47 -5.26 -18.43
N TYR A 100 20.33 -5.65 -18.96
CA TYR A 100 19.02 -5.28 -18.46
C TYR A 100 18.91 -5.56 -16.96
N GLY A 101 19.19 -6.78 -16.53
CA GLY A 101 19.11 -7.19 -15.12
C GLY A 101 20.17 -6.52 -14.23
N GLU A 102 21.40 -6.30 -14.75
CA GLU A 102 22.45 -5.57 -14.03
C GLU A 102 22.03 -4.11 -13.73
N LYS A 103 21.40 -3.43 -14.68
CA LYS A 103 20.91 -2.05 -14.49
C LYS A 103 19.88 -1.98 -13.38
N ILE A 104 18.89 -2.88 -13.38
CA ILE A 104 17.84 -2.92 -12.37
C ILE A 104 18.40 -3.29 -11.00
N THR A 105 19.26 -4.31 -10.90
CA THR A 105 19.90 -4.67 -9.62
C THR A 105 20.71 -3.53 -9.03
N LYS A 106 21.45 -2.82 -9.86
CA LYS A 106 22.21 -1.62 -9.45
C LYS A 106 21.29 -0.50 -8.95
N LEU A 107 20.13 -0.33 -9.60
CA LEU A 107 19.14 0.66 -9.16
C LEU A 107 18.49 0.29 -7.83
N TYR A 108 18.15 -0.99 -7.61
CA TYR A 108 17.70 -1.48 -6.30
C TYR A 108 18.73 -1.25 -5.21
N ASP A 109 20.01 -1.58 -5.49
CA ASP A 109 21.11 -1.35 -4.53
C ASP A 109 21.25 0.15 -4.19
N LEU A 110 21.04 1.04 -5.16
CA LEU A 110 21.03 2.49 -4.95
C LEU A 110 19.83 2.90 -4.09
N ALA A 111 18.63 2.47 -4.44
CA ALA A 111 17.40 2.81 -3.72
C ALA A 111 17.44 2.36 -2.25
N ILE A 112 17.90 1.12 -2.00
CA ILE A 112 18.08 0.58 -0.64
C ILE A 112 19.12 1.41 0.16
N LYS A 113 20.26 1.71 -0.44
CA LYS A 113 21.33 2.48 0.23
C LYS A 113 20.92 3.91 0.56
N THR A 114 20.12 4.52 -0.29
CA THR A 114 19.65 5.90 -0.12
C THR A 114 18.34 6.02 0.65
N GLY A 115 17.64 4.88 0.84
CA GLY A 115 16.35 4.84 1.54
C GLY A 115 15.26 5.61 0.81
N VAL A 116 15.15 5.42 -0.51
CA VAL A 116 14.11 6.04 -1.34
C VAL A 116 13.22 5.00 -2.00
N PRO A 117 11.96 5.31 -2.29
CA PRO A 117 11.05 4.39 -2.99
C PRO A 117 11.59 3.99 -4.36
N ILE A 118 11.17 2.80 -4.82
CA ILE A 118 11.43 2.34 -6.18
C ILE A 118 10.12 2.10 -6.92
N VAL A 119 10.07 2.59 -8.17
CA VAL A 119 8.94 2.40 -9.08
C VAL A 119 9.39 1.55 -10.26
N ALA A 120 8.61 0.53 -10.58
CA ALA A 120 8.79 -0.30 -11.74
C ALA A 120 7.61 -0.13 -12.72
N MET A 121 7.90 0.08 -13.99
CA MET A 121 6.92 0.08 -15.06
C MET A 121 7.31 -1.01 -16.05
N VAL A 122 6.56 -2.11 -16.08
CA VAL A 122 6.99 -3.35 -16.74
C VAL A 122 5.91 -3.92 -17.68
N ALA A 123 6.35 -4.64 -18.71
CA ALA A 123 5.49 -5.39 -19.61
C ALA A 123 5.46 -6.90 -19.29
N GLY A 124 6.30 -7.36 -18.36
CA GLY A 124 6.43 -8.76 -17.95
C GLY A 124 7.87 -9.17 -17.68
N ASP A 125 8.07 -10.41 -17.26
CA ASP A 125 9.37 -10.93 -16.79
C ASP A 125 9.95 -11.98 -17.73
N LYS A 126 9.73 -11.88 -19.05
CA LYS A 126 10.19 -12.89 -20.01
C LYS A 126 11.72 -12.83 -20.21
N PRO A 127 12.47 -13.91 -19.92
CA PRO A 127 13.90 -13.95 -20.16
C PRO A 127 14.24 -13.92 -21.67
N ARG A 128 15.35 -13.28 -22.02
CA ARG A 128 15.88 -13.24 -23.39
C ARG A 128 16.53 -14.57 -23.76
N ALA A 129 15.86 -15.37 -24.59
CA ALA A 129 16.30 -16.72 -24.94
C ALA A 129 17.70 -16.77 -25.57
N GLN A 130 18.07 -15.74 -26.37
CA GLN A 130 19.37 -15.66 -27.05
C GLN A 130 20.56 -15.51 -26.10
N GLU A 131 20.32 -15.09 -24.87
CA GLU A 131 21.36 -14.99 -23.83
C GLU A 131 21.35 -16.21 -22.89
N GLY A 132 20.49 -17.18 -23.15
CA GLY A 132 20.44 -18.45 -22.43
C GLY A 132 20.13 -18.29 -20.95
N ILE A 133 20.69 -19.16 -20.12
CA ILE A 133 20.42 -19.24 -18.68
C ILE A 133 20.82 -17.98 -17.91
N VAL A 134 21.70 -17.14 -18.45
CA VAL A 134 22.13 -15.89 -17.82
C VAL A 134 20.94 -14.93 -17.65
N SER A 135 20.03 -14.87 -18.63
CA SER A 135 18.80 -14.07 -18.52
C SER A 135 17.95 -14.47 -17.30
N SER A 136 17.72 -15.78 -17.12
CA SER A 136 16.96 -16.27 -15.96
C SER A 136 17.71 -16.03 -14.65
N ALA A 137 19.04 -16.13 -14.64
CA ALA A 137 19.86 -15.78 -13.48
C ALA A 137 19.74 -14.31 -13.10
N MET A 138 19.64 -13.41 -14.09
CA MET A 138 19.42 -11.98 -13.84
C MET A 138 18.02 -11.72 -13.25
N GLN A 139 16.99 -12.39 -13.78
CA GLN A 139 15.65 -12.34 -13.19
C GLN A 139 15.68 -12.73 -11.70
N ALA A 140 16.32 -13.86 -11.37
CA ALA A 140 16.46 -14.30 -9.99
C ALA A 140 17.19 -13.25 -9.11
N ARG A 141 18.19 -12.53 -9.65
CA ARG A 141 18.87 -11.45 -8.93
C ARG A 141 17.97 -10.24 -8.68
N ILE A 142 17.14 -9.86 -9.66
CA ILE A 142 16.15 -8.79 -9.49
C ILE A 142 15.17 -9.16 -8.37
N LEU A 143 14.60 -10.37 -8.40
CA LEU A 143 13.67 -10.85 -7.38
C LEU A 143 14.31 -10.90 -5.98
N ALA A 144 15.57 -11.32 -5.89
CA ALA A 144 16.32 -11.30 -4.63
C ALA A 144 16.49 -9.85 -4.09
N ARG A 145 16.72 -8.86 -4.97
CA ARG A 145 16.80 -7.45 -4.55
C ARG A 145 15.44 -6.90 -4.16
N ALA A 146 14.37 -7.19 -4.90
CA ALA A 146 13.01 -6.84 -4.54
C ALA A 146 12.62 -7.40 -3.16
N THR A 147 12.97 -8.67 -2.90
CA THR A 147 12.77 -9.29 -1.59
C THR A 147 13.57 -8.60 -0.48
N THR A 148 14.82 -8.21 -0.76
CA THR A 148 15.64 -7.46 0.20
C THR A 148 15.08 -6.06 0.47
N ALA A 149 14.49 -5.42 -0.52
CA ALA A 149 13.87 -4.09 -0.41
C ALA A 149 12.53 -4.11 0.36
N SER A 150 11.86 -5.26 0.39
CA SER A 150 10.55 -5.43 1.05
C SER A 150 10.61 -5.02 2.52
N GLY A 151 9.70 -4.10 2.91
CA GLY A 151 9.66 -3.52 4.25
C GLY A 151 10.80 -2.56 4.59
N LEU A 152 11.74 -2.29 3.65
CA LEU A 152 12.77 -1.26 3.82
C LEU A 152 12.41 0.03 3.09
N ILE A 153 12.00 -0.09 1.83
CA ILE A 153 11.59 1.01 0.96
C ILE A 153 10.30 0.64 0.23
N PRO A 154 9.39 1.57 -0.01
CA PRO A 154 8.19 1.31 -0.80
C PRO A 154 8.53 0.87 -2.22
N GLN A 155 7.86 -0.18 -2.69
CA GLN A 155 7.96 -0.73 -4.03
C GLN A 155 6.61 -0.62 -4.72
N VAL A 156 6.52 0.19 -5.76
CA VAL A 156 5.29 0.36 -6.57
C VAL A 156 5.58 -0.16 -7.96
N THR A 157 4.78 -1.10 -8.43
CA THR A 157 4.93 -1.67 -9.77
C THR A 157 3.67 -1.45 -10.59
N ALA A 158 3.83 -0.85 -11.76
CA ALA A 158 2.80 -0.76 -12.78
C ALA A 158 3.11 -1.76 -13.91
N VAL A 159 2.10 -2.53 -14.30
CA VAL A 159 2.18 -3.47 -15.42
C VAL A 159 1.37 -2.91 -16.56
N TYR A 160 2.03 -2.63 -17.69
CA TYR A 160 1.38 -2.06 -18.86
C TYR A 160 0.13 -2.86 -19.28
N ALA A 161 -0.95 -2.15 -19.60
CA ALA A 161 -2.27 -2.73 -19.87
C ALA A 161 -2.28 -3.78 -20.99
N ASP A 162 -1.40 -3.63 -21.98
CA ASP A 162 -1.26 -4.56 -23.10
C ASP A 162 -0.37 -5.78 -22.79
N SER A 163 0.19 -5.86 -21.58
CA SER A 163 1.03 -6.97 -21.18
C SER A 163 0.23 -8.26 -21.06
N LYS A 164 0.74 -9.30 -21.70
CA LYS A 164 0.18 -10.68 -21.59
C LYS A 164 1.00 -11.57 -20.66
N ASP A 165 2.14 -11.08 -20.24
CA ASP A 165 3.10 -11.84 -19.45
C ASP A 165 2.94 -11.50 -17.96
N ALA A 166 2.96 -12.52 -17.10
CA ALA A 166 2.95 -12.33 -15.65
C ALA A 166 4.27 -11.71 -15.19
N SER A 167 4.20 -10.88 -14.14
CA SER A 167 5.38 -10.29 -13.52
C SER A 167 5.51 -10.69 -12.05
N LEU A 168 6.58 -11.44 -11.73
CA LEU A 168 6.92 -11.80 -10.35
C LEU A 168 7.38 -10.57 -9.56
N VAL A 169 7.99 -9.58 -10.21
CA VAL A 169 8.37 -8.31 -9.57
C VAL A 169 7.10 -7.56 -9.12
N ALA A 170 6.05 -7.54 -9.96
CA ALA A 170 4.77 -6.96 -9.60
C ALA A 170 4.10 -7.69 -8.42
N ALA A 171 4.17 -9.02 -8.38
CA ALA A 171 3.63 -9.81 -7.29
C ALA A 171 4.37 -9.61 -5.95
N LEU A 172 5.66 -9.24 -5.99
CA LEU A 172 6.46 -8.91 -4.80
C LEU A 172 6.33 -7.45 -4.36
N ALA A 173 5.80 -6.57 -5.20
CA ALA A 173 5.66 -5.15 -4.87
C ALA A 173 4.66 -4.90 -3.74
N ASP A 174 4.83 -3.80 -3.03
CA ASP A 174 3.90 -3.37 -1.97
C ASP A 174 2.56 -2.94 -2.55
N VAL A 175 2.58 -2.21 -3.67
CA VAL A 175 1.40 -1.84 -4.44
C VAL A 175 1.62 -2.12 -5.92
N THR A 176 0.67 -2.85 -6.52
CA THR A 176 0.66 -3.19 -7.94
C THR A 176 -0.49 -2.51 -8.66
N ILE A 177 -0.19 -1.82 -9.75
CA ILE A 177 -1.15 -1.22 -10.66
C ILE A 177 -1.21 -2.10 -11.91
N ALA A 178 -2.30 -2.85 -12.04
CA ALA A 178 -2.51 -3.81 -13.13
C ALA A 178 -3.99 -4.20 -13.15
N PRO A 179 -4.52 -4.78 -14.25
CA PRO A 179 -5.90 -5.25 -14.30
C PRO A 179 -6.28 -6.17 -13.13
N ASP A 180 -5.35 -7.02 -12.69
CA ASP A 180 -5.51 -7.93 -11.55
C ASP A 180 -4.72 -7.50 -10.29
N GLY A 181 -4.18 -6.27 -10.28
CA GLY A 181 -3.41 -5.71 -9.19
C GLY A 181 -4.25 -5.11 -8.07
N HIS A 182 -3.59 -4.39 -7.17
CA HIS A 182 -4.23 -3.61 -6.10
C HIS A 182 -5.05 -2.44 -6.66
N LEU A 183 -4.60 -1.87 -7.77
CA LEU A 183 -5.23 -0.76 -8.49
C LEU A 183 -5.33 -1.10 -9.97
N ASN A 184 -6.38 -0.63 -10.62
CA ASN A 184 -6.57 -0.79 -12.06
C ASN A 184 -6.53 0.59 -12.73
N ALA A 185 -5.64 0.76 -13.70
CA ALA A 185 -5.53 1.98 -14.47
C ALA A 185 -6.37 1.89 -15.76
N SER A 186 -7.07 2.97 -16.08
CA SER A 186 -7.86 3.08 -17.31
C SER A 186 -7.05 3.57 -18.52
N SER A 187 -5.85 4.11 -18.28
CA SER A 187 -4.92 4.65 -19.28
C SER A 187 -3.53 4.82 -18.70
N GLU A 188 -2.50 5.02 -19.54
CA GLU A 188 -1.13 5.34 -19.11
C GLU A 188 -1.07 6.59 -18.23
N ALA A 189 -1.78 7.66 -18.59
CA ALA A 189 -1.84 8.87 -17.78
C ALA A 189 -2.47 8.62 -16.40
N ASN A 190 -3.50 7.78 -16.32
CA ASN A 190 -4.10 7.37 -15.06
C ASN A 190 -3.16 6.47 -14.25
N GLU A 191 -2.39 5.58 -14.91
CA GLU A 191 -1.36 4.77 -14.27
C GLU A 191 -0.31 5.62 -13.54
N ILE A 192 0.23 6.63 -14.23
CA ILE A 192 1.18 7.58 -13.63
C ILE A 192 0.55 8.35 -12.45
N ALA A 193 -0.67 8.84 -12.62
CA ALA A 193 -1.38 9.53 -11.53
C ALA A 193 -1.58 8.62 -10.30
N LEU A 194 -1.93 7.35 -10.51
CA LEU A 194 -2.08 6.37 -9.43
C LEU A 194 -0.74 6.09 -8.73
N ILE A 195 0.37 5.96 -9.48
CA ILE A 195 1.72 5.83 -8.88
C ILE A 195 2.03 7.03 -7.99
N GLN A 196 1.83 8.25 -8.51
CA GLN A 196 2.09 9.48 -7.77
C GLN A 196 1.19 9.59 -6.53
N GLN A 197 -0.08 9.20 -6.64
CA GLN A 197 -1.02 9.18 -5.53
C GLN A 197 -0.60 8.18 -4.45
N VAL A 198 -0.27 6.93 -4.78
CA VAL A 198 0.26 5.93 -3.83
C VAL A 198 1.50 6.47 -3.12
N LEU A 199 2.45 7.03 -3.86
CA LEU A 199 3.65 7.61 -3.27
C LEU A 199 3.35 8.78 -2.34
N SER A 200 2.24 9.51 -2.52
CA SER A 200 1.85 10.61 -1.63
C SER A 200 1.41 10.16 -0.25
N TYR A 201 1.02 8.90 -0.09
CA TYR A 201 0.65 8.31 1.22
C TYR A 201 1.82 7.58 1.88
N LEU A 202 2.77 7.03 1.11
CA LEU A 202 3.86 6.23 1.65
C LEU A 202 5.08 7.08 2.02
N PRO A 203 5.81 6.74 3.11
CA PRO A 203 7.05 7.41 3.47
C PRO A 203 8.18 7.11 2.46
N ALA A 204 9.33 7.76 2.63
CA ALA A 204 10.51 7.45 1.82
C ALA A 204 11.06 6.04 2.11
N ASN A 205 10.98 5.60 3.36
CA ASN A 205 11.48 4.30 3.84
C ASN A 205 10.87 3.97 5.21
N ASN A 206 11.17 2.80 5.73
CA ASN A 206 10.66 2.28 7.01
C ASN A 206 11.12 3.05 8.27
N ARG A 207 11.94 4.08 8.13
CA ARG A 207 12.40 4.94 9.24
C ARG A 207 11.85 6.36 9.14
N ALA A 208 11.23 6.69 8.02
CA ALA A 208 10.61 7.98 7.79
C ALA A 208 9.13 7.94 8.14
N GLU A 209 8.58 9.10 8.45
CA GLU A 209 7.13 9.27 8.56
C GLU A 209 6.51 9.46 7.17
N ALA A 210 5.25 9.05 7.03
CA ALA A 210 4.46 9.33 5.85
C ALA A 210 4.32 10.86 5.63
N PRO A 211 4.21 11.33 4.39
CA PRO A 211 4.03 12.75 4.11
C PRO A 211 2.76 13.26 4.78
N ARG A 212 2.85 14.46 5.35
CA ARG A 212 1.70 15.19 5.86
C ARG A 212 1.27 16.24 4.84
N THR A 213 -0.03 16.47 4.74
CA THR A 213 -0.59 17.59 4.00
C THR A 213 -0.92 18.73 4.96
N ASP A 214 -0.95 19.96 4.44
CA ASP A 214 -1.40 21.10 5.21
C ASP A 214 -2.90 20.92 5.54
N ALA A 215 -3.22 20.92 6.82
CA ALA A 215 -4.58 20.85 7.32
C ALA A 215 -4.72 21.72 8.58
N PRO A 216 -5.90 22.26 8.86
CA PRO A 216 -6.17 22.96 10.12
C PRO A 216 -5.90 22.00 11.28
N LEU A 217 -5.16 22.49 12.28
CA LEU A 217 -4.91 21.75 13.50
C LEU A 217 -6.07 21.92 14.46
N MET A 218 -6.55 20.84 15.04
CA MET A 218 -7.49 20.85 16.13
C MET A 218 -6.83 21.43 17.39
N VAL A 219 -7.48 22.40 18.03
CA VAL A 219 -7.02 23.07 19.27
C VAL A 219 -8.14 23.06 20.28
N GLY A 220 -7.86 22.63 21.50
CA GLY A 220 -8.86 22.53 22.58
C GLY A 220 -9.37 21.11 22.79
N SER A 221 -10.52 20.97 23.44
CA SER A 221 -11.11 19.67 23.77
C SER A 221 -11.80 19.03 22.55
N VAL A 222 -12.15 17.75 22.67
CA VAL A 222 -12.93 17.00 21.66
C VAL A 222 -14.26 17.73 21.39
N GLU A 223 -14.96 18.15 22.45
CA GLU A 223 -16.27 18.79 22.34
C GLU A 223 -16.20 20.18 21.66
N GLU A 224 -15.10 20.91 21.87
CA GLU A 224 -14.89 22.22 21.25
C GLU A 224 -14.56 22.15 19.76
N ASN A 225 -14.16 20.97 19.28
CA ASN A 225 -13.74 20.76 17.90
C ASN A 225 -14.75 19.98 17.04
N MET A 226 -15.91 19.63 17.59
CA MET A 226 -16.98 19.05 16.78
C MET A 226 -17.61 20.12 15.87
N SER A 227 -17.70 19.83 14.59
CA SER A 227 -18.34 20.67 13.57
C SER A 227 -19.80 20.26 13.33
N ALA A 228 -20.56 21.05 12.57
CA ALA A 228 -21.91 20.66 12.15
C ALA A 228 -21.89 19.41 11.24
N ASP A 229 -20.81 19.22 10.48
CA ASP A 229 -20.63 18.02 9.65
C ASP A 229 -20.35 16.79 10.52
N ASP A 230 -19.61 16.93 11.62
CA ASP A 230 -19.41 15.86 12.59
C ASP A 230 -20.73 15.50 13.29
N GLU A 231 -21.57 16.50 13.63
CA GLU A 231 -22.90 16.26 14.23
C GLU A 231 -23.83 15.50 13.29
N ALA A 232 -23.65 15.60 11.97
CA ALA A 232 -24.42 14.82 11.00
C ALA A 232 -24.18 13.31 11.14
N LEU A 233 -23.01 12.89 11.67
CA LEU A 233 -22.71 11.50 11.98
C LEU A 233 -23.69 10.89 13.00
N ASN A 234 -24.27 11.70 13.90
CA ASN A 234 -25.25 11.20 14.87
C ASN A 234 -26.52 10.63 14.19
N SER A 235 -26.78 10.99 12.94
CA SER A 235 -27.92 10.48 12.15
C SER A 235 -27.53 9.41 11.10
N ILE A 236 -26.27 8.98 11.06
CA ILE A 236 -25.80 8.01 10.06
C ILE A 236 -26.23 6.57 10.38
N VAL A 237 -26.57 6.29 11.62
CA VAL A 237 -27.13 5.02 12.07
C VAL A 237 -28.59 4.97 11.67
N SER A 238 -28.99 3.99 10.87
CA SER A 238 -30.40 3.78 10.50
C SER A 238 -31.23 3.33 11.72
N ASP A 239 -32.55 3.49 11.63
CA ASP A 239 -33.49 2.97 12.66
C ASP A 239 -33.39 1.45 12.83
N SER A 240 -32.88 0.73 11.83
CA SER A 240 -32.60 -0.72 11.89
C SER A 240 -31.26 -1.06 12.55
N GLY A 241 -30.47 -0.07 12.96
CA GLY A 241 -29.13 -0.26 13.52
C GLY A 241 -28.03 -0.54 12.46
N GLU A 242 -28.38 -0.53 11.16
CA GLU A 242 -27.37 -0.68 10.10
C GLU A 242 -26.52 0.57 9.97
N VAL A 243 -25.22 0.37 9.86
CA VAL A 243 -24.22 1.44 9.67
C VAL A 243 -23.51 1.26 8.34
N TYR A 244 -23.53 2.30 7.52
CA TYR A 244 -22.78 2.31 6.27
C TYR A 244 -21.33 2.74 6.56
N LEU A 245 -20.46 1.77 6.81
CA LEU A 245 -19.04 2.02 7.20
C LEU A 245 -18.31 2.93 6.22
N HIS A 246 -18.57 2.82 4.92
CA HIS A 246 -17.94 3.69 3.93
C HIS A 246 -18.29 5.17 4.15
N ALA A 247 -19.55 5.49 4.45
CA ALA A 247 -19.96 6.85 4.76
C ALA A 247 -19.34 7.37 6.06
N VAL A 248 -19.14 6.50 7.06
CA VAL A 248 -18.41 6.85 8.29
C VAL A 248 -16.95 7.18 7.97
N VAL A 249 -16.30 6.35 7.16
CA VAL A 249 -14.92 6.56 6.75
C VAL A 249 -14.75 7.88 6.01
N GLU A 250 -15.64 8.17 5.05
CA GLU A 250 -15.60 9.43 4.28
C GLU A 250 -15.90 10.68 5.12
N ALA A 251 -16.73 10.55 6.15
CA ALA A 251 -17.02 11.65 7.06
C ALA A 251 -15.88 11.92 8.05
N VAL A 252 -15.13 10.90 8.43
CA VAL A 252 -14.06 10.99 9.43
C VAL A 252 -12.69 11.27 8.82
N CYS A 253 -12.44 10.76 7.62
CA CYS A 253 -11.13 10.84 6.95
C CYS A 253 -11.21 11.69 5.68
N ASP A 254 -10.18 12.50 5.46
CA ASP A 254 -9.97 13.23 4.22
C ASP A 254 -9.22 12.38 3.20
N ASP A 255 -9.36 12.67 1.91
CA ASP A 255 -8.59 12.01 0.82
C ASP A 255 -8.61 10.48 0.89
N VAL A 256 -9.77 9.88 1.04
CA VAL A 256 -9.92 8.42 1.14
C VAL A 256 -9.55 7.76 -0.20
N PHE A 257 -8.64 6.80 -0.15
CA PHE A 257 -8.10 6.11 -1.33
C PHE A 257 -8.10 4.58 -1.11
N GLU A 258 -9.07 3.89 -1.69
CA GLU A 258 -9.22 2.43 -1.54
C GLU A 258 -8.19 1.66 -2.39
N LEU A 259 -7.59 0.62 -1.79
CA LEU A 259 -6.77 -0.39 -2.47
C LEU A 259 -7.56 -1.69 -2.63
N GLU A 260 -7.37 -2.39 -3.76
CA GLU A 260 -8.04 -3.68 -4.07
C GLU A 260 -9.57 -3.65 -3.94
N ALA A 261 -10.22 -2.61 -4.46
CA ALA A 261 -11.68 -2.45 -4.40
C ALA A 261 -12.46 -3.66 -4.96
N LYS A 262 -11.85 -4.48 -5.81
CA LYS A 262 -12.42 -5.73 -6.35
C LYS A 262 -12.67 -6.82 -5.29
N VAL A 263 -12.01 -6.76 -4.14
CA VAL A 263 -12.24 -7.64 -2.99
C VAL A 263 -13.22 -6.96 -2.05
N GLU A 264 -14.49 -7.33 -2.13
CA GLU A 264 -15.62 -6.60 -1.56
C GLU A 264 -15.76 -6.73 -0.04
N GLY A 265 -15.29 -7.82 0.55
CA GLY A 265 -15.56 -8.17 1.97
C GLY A 265 -14.90 -7.24 3.00
N VAL A 266 -13.97 -6.40 2.59
CA VAL A 266 -13.30 -5.42 3.45
C VAL A 266 -12.84 -4.22 2.63
N PHE A 267 -13.03 -3.02 3.17
CA PHE A 267 -12.34 -1.83 2.72
C PHE A 267 -10.93 -1.82 3.30
N THR A 268 -9.93 -1.61 2.47
CA THR A 268 -8.57 -1.28 2.88
C THR A 268 -8.06 -0.15 2.02
N GLY A 269 -7.44 0.84 2.63
CA GLY A 269 -6.96 2.00 1.89
C GLY A 269 -6.30 3.02 2.78
N PHE A 270 -5.85 4.09 2.18
CA PHE A 270 -5.29 5.22 2.89
C PHE A 270 -6.31 6.36 2.99
N GLY A 271 -6.13 7.17 3.99
CA GLY A 271 -6.83 8.44 4.15
C GLY A 271 -5.96 9.42 4.92
N ARG A 272 -6.50 10.59 5.20
CA ARG A 272 -5.84 11.58 6.04
C ARG A 272 -6.73 12.03 7.18
N VAL A 273 -6.13 12.23 8.33
CA VAL A 273 -6.77 12.84 9.49
C VAL A 273 -5.84 13.94 9.97
N GLU A 274 -6.29 15.17 9.98
CA GLU A 274 -5.46 16.34 10.30
C GLU A 274 -4.17 16.38 9.47
N GLY A 275 -4.28 16.05 8.16
CA GLY A 275 -3.16 15.99 7.23
C GLY A 275 -2.22 14.79 7.41
N ARG A 276 -2.37 14.00 8.44
CA ARG A 276 -1.59 12.78 8.72
C ARG A 276 -2.15 11.61 7.93
N THR A 277 -1.30 10.89 7.22
CA THR A 277 -1.67 9.64 6.57
C THR A 277 -2.03 8.56 7.60
N VAL A 278 -3.15 7.89 7.37
CA VAL A 278 -3.64 6.75 8.13
C VAL A 278 -3.99 5.60 7.20
N GLY A 279 -3.79 4.36 7.65
CA GLY A 279 -4.34 3.17 7.01
C GLY A 279 -5.74 2.92 7.55
N ILE A 280 -6.67 2.63 6.68
CA ILE A 280 -8.08 2.42 7.04
C ILE A 280 -8.46 0.99 6.75
N ILE A 281 -9.09 0.35 7.73
CA ILE A 281 -9.72 -0.97 7.58
C ILE A 281 -11.17 -0.83 8.01
N ALA A 282 -12.10 -1.21 7.16
CA ALA A 282 -13.51 -1.25 7.52
C ALA A 282 -14.11 -2.55 6.96
N ASN A 283 -14.60 -3.42 7.84
CA ASN A 283 -15.21 -4.65 7.39
C ASN A 283 -16.55 -4.36 6.67
N ARG A 284 -16.91 -5.24 5.75
CA ARG A 284 -18.17 -5.22 5.04
C ARG A 284 -18.95 -6.49 5.40
N ALA A 285 -20.22 -6.55 5.04
CA ALA A 285 -21.17 -7.59 5.47
C ALA A 285 -20.67 -9.03 5.29
N THR A 286 -19.85 -9.30 4.28
CA THR A 286 -19.32 -10.63 3.99
C THR A 286 -17.79 -10.61 4.04
N PHE A 287 -17.22 -10.92 5.20
CA PHE A 287 -15.76 -11.06 5.34
C PHE A 287 -15.34 -12.49 5.06
N ASP A 288 -14.71 -12.73 3.90
CA ASP A 288 -14.29 -14.04 3.41
C ASP A 288 -12.77 -14.24 3.47
N ALA A 289 -12.27 -15.35 2.92
CA ALA A 289 -10.85 -15.66 2.90
C ALA A 289 -10.02 -14.65 2.07
N ALA A 290 -10.57 -14.12 0.99
CA ALA A 290 -9.92 -13.11 0.17
C ALA A 290 -9.84 -11.77 0.93
N ALA A 291 -10.93 -11.37 1.59
CA ALA A 291 -10.98 -10.20 2.45
C ALA A 291 -9.97 -10.30 3.61
N SER A 292 -9.87 -11.47 4.24
CA SER A 292 -8.87 -11.71 5.30
C SER A 292 -7.44 -11.59 4.80
N ALA A 293 -7.13 -12.14 3.63
CA ALA A 293 -5.80 -12.03 3.02
C ALA A 293 -5.47 -10.58 2.63
N LYS A 294 -6.44 -9.85 2.04
CA LYS A 294 -6.34 -8.42 1.71
C LYS A 294 -6.05 -7.59 2.97
N ALA A 295 -6.86 -7.75 4.00
CA ALA A 295 -6.69 -7.03 5.27
C ALA A 295 -5.34 -7.34 5.92
N ALA A 296 -4.92 -8.61 5.97
CA ALA A 296 -3.64 -9.01 6.52
C ALA A 296 -2.45 -8.41 5.76
N ARG A 297 -2.49 -8.36 4.43
CA ARG A 297 -1.46 -7.73 3.60
C ARG A 297 -1.41 -6.23 3.84
N PHE A 298 -2.55 -5.57 3.91
CA PHE A 298 -2.65 -4.14 4.17
C PHE A 298 -2.12 -3.75 5.56
N VAL A 299 -2.44 -4.51 6.60
CA VAL A 299 -1.87 -4.31 7.95
C VAL A 299 -0.34 -4.38 7.91
N ARG A 300 0.23 -5.37 7.21
CA ARG A 300 1.69 -5.49 7.08
C ARG A 300 2.32 -4.34 6.31
N LEU A 301 1.63 -3.82 5.29
CA LEU A 301 2.05 -2.64 4.55
C LEU A 301 2.10 -1.41 5.47
N CYS A 302 1.05 -1.17 6.24
CA CYS A 302 0.98 -0.08 7.20
C CYS A 302 2.08 -0.20 8.27
N ASP A 303 2.28 -1.40 8.83
CA ASP A 303 3.29 -1.66 9.86
C ASP A 303 4.72 -1.47 9.32
N ALA A 304 5.00 -1.96 8.11
CA ALA A 304 6.30 -1.78 7.48
C ALA A 304 6.67 -0.31 7.24
N PHE A 305 5.68 0.56 7.04
CA PHE A 305 5.90 1.96 6.67
C PHE A 305 5.34 2.96 7.69
N ASN A 306 5.27 2.58 8.97
CA ASN A 306 4.93 3.46 10.10
C ASN A 306 3.59 4.19 9.95
N THR A 307 2.63 3.59 9.23
CA THR A 307 1.31 4.17 9.03
C THR A 307 0.36 3.67 10.12
N PRO A 308 -0.20 4.54 10.99
CA PRO A 308 -1.16 4.11 11.99
C PRO A 308 -2.44 3.58 11.35
N ILE A 309 -3.09 2.62 12.00
CA ILE A 309 -4.28 1.93 11.49
C ILE A 309 -5.52 2.42 12.23
N LEU A 310 -6.52 2.84 11.47
CA LEU A 310 -7.88 3.07 11.93
C LEU A 310 -8.76 1.91 11.47
N GLU A 311 -9.43 1.27 12.40
CA GLU A 311 -10.31 0.15 12.15
C GLU A 311 -11.73 0.51 12.52
N PHE A 312 -12.64 0.53 11.54
CA PHE A 312 -14.07 0.77 11.74
C PHE A 312 -14.81 -0.56 11.71
N VAL A 313 -15.55 -0.86 12.77
CA VAL A 313 -16.07 -2.20 13.03
C VAL A 313 -17.60 -2.24 13.03
N ASP A 314 -18.16 -3.04 12.12
CA ASP A 314 -19.51 -3.61 12.17
C ASP A 314 -19.41 -5.08 11.76
N ALA A 315 -18.93 -5.93 12.65
CA ALA A 315 -18.58 -7.31 12.39
C ALA A 315 -19.47 -8.27 13.19
N PRO A 316 -20.51 -8.85 12.59
CA PRO A 316 -21.23 -9.98 13.20
C PRO A 316 -20.28 -11.18 13.37
N ALA A 317 -20.74 -12.22 14.04
CA ALA A 317 -19.94 -13.45 14.18
C ALA A 317 -19.54 -13.99 12.79
N LEU A 318 -18.22 -14.10 12.56
CA LEU A 318 -17.69 -14.48 11.25
C LEU A 318 -17.80 -15.99 11.04
N GLN A 319 -18.39 -16.38 9.94
CA GLN A 319 -18.43 -17.78 9.48
C GLN A 319 -17.34 -18.00 8.45
N LEU A 320 -16.08 -18.07 8.91
CA LEU A 320 -14.90 -18.18 8.08
C LEU A 320 -14.03 -19.34 8.53
N GLU A 321 -13.34 -19.99 7.58
CA GLU A 321 -12.32 -21.00 7.93
C GLU A 321 -11.26 -20.40 8.85
N THR A 322 -10.97 -21.09 9.94
CA THR A 322 -10.04 -20.65 10.98
C THR A 322 -8.67 -20.27 10.42
N ALA A 323 -8.16 -21.04 9.43
CA ALA A 323 -6.87 -20.76 8.80
C ALA A 323 -6.88 -19.44 8.00
N ALA A 324 -7.99 -19.10 7.36
CA ALA A 324 -8.12 -17.83 6.66
C ALA A 324 -8.17 -16.65 7.63
N LEU A 325 -8.96 -16.75 8.71
CA LEU A 325 -9.02 -15.71 9.73
C LEU A 325 -7.68 -15.52 10.45
N ALA A 326 -6.93 -16.59 10.69
CA ALA A 326 -5.63 -16.57 11.35
C ALA A 326 -4.62 -15.66 10.61
N LYS A 327 -4.73 -15.46 9.30
CA LYS A 327 -3.87 -14.54 8.53
C LYS A 327 -4.02 -13.10 9.01
N PHE A 328 -5.26 -12.65 9.13
CA PHE A 328 -5.58 -11.28 9.59
C PHE A 328 -5.24 -11.10 11.07
N VAL A 329 -5.68 -12.02 11.92
CA VAL A 329 -5.39 -12.02 13.36
C VAL A 329 -3.87 -11.97 13.62
N HIS A 330 -3.07 -12.78 12.90
CA HIS A 330 -1.62 -12.75 13.03
C HIS A 330 -1.03 -11.41 12.59
N ALA A 331 -1.46 -10.87 11.45
CA ALA A 331 -0.95 -9.60 10.94
C ALA A 331 -1.27 -8.44 11.91
N TYR A 332 -2.51 -8.36 12.37
CA TYR A 332 -2.98 -7.32 13.28
C TYR A 332 -2.28 -7.38 14.64
N SER A 333 -2.19 -8.56 15.24
CA SER A 333 -1.51 -8.74 16.53
C SER A 333 -0.01 -8.48 16.46
N ALA A 334 0.64 -8.81 15.33
CA ALA A 334 2.07 -8.60 15.15
C ALA A 334 2.45 -7.14 14.85
N ALA A 335 1.51 -6.33 14.35
CA ALA A 335 1.76 -4.94 13.96
C ALA A 335 2.12 -4.06 15.15
N SER A 336 3.17 -3.24 14.97
CA SER A 336 3.76 -2.37 15.98
C SER A 336 3.30 -0.92 15.90
N VAL A 337 2.68 -0.51 14.79
CA VAL A 337 2.14 0.84 14.60
C VAL A 337 0.97 1.15 15.54
N GLY A 338 0.61 2.42 15.69
CA GLY A 338 -0.59 2.84 16.41
C GLY A 338 -1.84 2.20 15.80
N LYS A 339 -2.69 1.57 16.61
CA LYS A 339 -3.91 0.90 16.21
C LYS A 339 -5.09 1.41 16.99
N LEU A 340 -6.05 2.03 16.30
CA LEU A 340 -7.30 2.51 16.87
C LEU A 340 -8.46 1.71 16.31
N SER A 341 -9.34 1.26 17.19
CA SER A 341 -10.58 0.60 16.82
C SER A 341 -11.78 1.47 17.17
N ILE A 342 -12.71 1.58 16.26
CA ILE A 342 -13.97 2.28 16.42
C ILE A 342 -15.09 1.31 16.14
N ILE A 343 -15.77 0.82 17.16
CA ILE A 343 -16.90 -0.09 17.03
C ILE A 343 -18.15 0.76 16.83
N VAL A 344 -18.61 0.80 15.58
CA VAL A 344 -19.74 1.65 15.18
C VAL A 344 -21.06 0.88 15.08
N GLY A 345 -20.97 -0.44 14.94
CA GLY A 345 -22.10 -1.37 14.85
C GLY A 345 -21.82 -2.61 15.66
N ARG A 346 -21.97 -3.78 15.05
CA ARG A 346 -21.82 -5.08 15.74
C ARG A 346 -20.34 -5.45 15.90
N ALA A 347 -20.05 -6.08 17.03
CA ALA A 347 -18.79 -6.77 17.29
C ALA A 347 -19.09 -8.06 18.06
N HIS A 348 -19.48 -9.12 17.33
CA HIS A 348 -19.97 -10.36 17.93
C HIS A 348 -18.97 -11.51 17.75
N GLY A 349 -18.68 -12.23 18.83
CA GLY A 349 -17.91 -13.46 18.81
C GLY A 349 -16.56 -13.33 18.07
N THR A 350 -16.39 -14.08 17.00
CA THR A 350 -15.18 -14.03 16.14
C THR A 350 -15.01 -12.69 15.46
N GLY A 351 -16.07 -11.93 15.22
CA GLY A 351 -16.01 -10.54 14.73
C GLY A 351 -15.31 -9.63 15.72
N TYR A 352 -15.70 -9.66 17.00
CA TYR A 352 -15.01 -8.92 18.07
C TYR A 352 -13.54 -9.34 18.23
N ILE A 353 -13.26 -10.65 18.16
CA ILE A 353 -11.89 -11.14 18.30
C ILE A 353 -11.00 -10.62 17.18
N ALA A 354 -11.47 -10.67 15.92
CA ALA A 354 -10.68 -10.32 14.76
C ALA A 354 -10.53 -8.82 14.53
N PHE A 355 -11.60 -8.05 14.83
CA PHE A 355 -11.67 -6.62 14.56
C PHE A 355 -11.67 -5.81 15.86
N GLY A 356 -10.57 -5.12 16.11
CA GLY A 356 -10.50 -4.07 17.11
C GLY A 356 -10.44 -4.47 18.55
N SER A 357 -10.25 -5.73 18.88
CA SER A 357 -10.07 -6.16 20.26
C SER A 357 -8.78 -5.57 20.86
N LYS A 358 -8.89 -4.96 22.04
CA LYS A 358 -7.72 -4.53 22.84
C LYS A 358 -6.80 -5.70 23.16
N ASP A 359 -7.37 -6.87 23.44
CA ASP A 359 -6.59 -8.06 23.77
C ASP A 359 -5.81 -8.61 22.57
N LEU A 360 -6.29 -8.34 21.34
CA LEU A 360 -5.54 -8.64 20.13
C LEU A 360 -4.48 -7.58 19.80
N GLY A 361 -4.52 -6.42 20.47
CA GLY A 361 -3.49 -5.39 20.39
C GLY A 361 -3.92 -4.05 19.85
N ALA A 362 -5.21 -3.71 19.83
CA ALA A 362 -5.63 -2.33 19.66
C ALA A 362 -5.11 -1.47 20.83
N ASP A 363 -4.53 -0.31 20.54
CA ASP A 363 -4.00 0.59 21.58
C ASP A 363 -5.13 1.33 22.28
N LEU A 364 -6.08 1.82 21.48
CA LEU A 364 -7.30 2.44 21.95
C LEU A 364 -8.49 1.86 21.18
N SER A 365 -9.57 1.63 21.91
CA SER A 365 -10.83 1.11 21.36
C SER A 365 -11.98 2.00 21.83
N TYR A 366 -12.74 2.54 20.89
CA TYR A 366 -13.92 3.34 21.13
C TYR A 366 -15.17 2.61 20.63
N ALA A 367 -16.29 2.83 21.27
CA ALA A 367 -17.58 2.30 20.82
C ALA A 367 -18.60 3.42 20.71
N TRP A 368 -19.50 3.33 19.74
CA TRP A 368 -20.69 4.19 19.70
C TRP A 368 -21.74 3.69 20.71
N PRO A 369 -22.65 4.54 21.20
CA PRO A 369 -23.69 4.13 22.12
C PRO A 369 -24.65 3.10 21.52
N THR A 370 -24.72 3.06 20.18
CA THR A 370 -25.55 2.14 19.40
C THR A 370 -24.83 0.84 19.02
N ALA A 371 -23.56 0.68 19.42
CA ALA A 371 -22.80 -0.52 19.16
C ALA A 371 -23.29 -1.71 19.98
N GLU A 372 -23.13 -2.91 19.40
CA GLU A 372 -23.42 -4.18 20.08
C GLU A 372 -22.14 -4.98 20.23
N ILE A 373 -21.72 -5.23 21.47
CA ILE A 373 -20.48 -5.94 21.80
C ILE A 373 -20.79 -7.17 22.64
N ALA A 374 -20.75 -8.37 22.04
CA ALA A 374 -21.15 -9.60 22.72
C ALA A 374 -20.46 -10.85 22.14
N VAL A 375 -20.66 -11.99 22.78
CA VAL A 375 -20.20 -13.30 22.29
C VAL A 375 -21.02 -13.82 21.10
N ALA A 376 -22.29 -13.37 20.98
CA ALA A 376 -23.18 -13.71 19.87
C ALA A 376 -24.27 -12.62 19.73
N ASP A 377 -25.12 -12.69 18.73
CA ASP A 377 -26.32 -11.85 18.60
C ASP A 377 -27.39 -12.19 19.65
N ALA A 378 -28.41 -11.33 19.78
CA ALA A 378 -29.44 -11.48 20.79
C ALA A 378 -30.22 -12.79 20.66
N ALA A 379 -30.52 -13.22 19.42
CA ALA A 379 -31.28 -14.44 19.18
C ALA A 379 -30.49 -15.70 19.60
N ALA A 380 -29.21 -15.76 19.25
CA ALA A 380 -28.34 -16.87 19.66
C ALA A 380 -28.13 -16.90 21.18
N LEU A 381 -27.95 -15.74 21.83
CA LEU A 381 -27.82 -15.64 23.28
C LEU A 381 -29.12 -16.03 23.98
N ALA A 382 -30.27 -15.60 23.50
CA ALA A 382 -31.57 -15.96 24.03
C ALA A 382 -31.76 -17.48 24.03
N GLN A 383 -31.39 -18.12 22.93
CA GLN A 383 -31.46 -19.57 22.82
C GLN A 383 -30.47 -20.30 23.75
N GLU A 384 -29.23 -19.84 23.85
CA GLU A 384 -28.18 -20.49 24.64
C GLU A 384 -28.42 -20.32 26.16
N LEU A 385 -28.91 -19.15 26.57
CA LEU A 385 -29.14 -18.81 27.99
C LEU A 385 -30.56 -19.14 28.46
N GLU A 386 -31.46 -19.59 27.55
CA GLU A 386 -32.87 -19.87 27.84
C GLU A 386 -33.62 -18.64 28.41
N ILE A 387 -33.34 -17.44 27.84
CA ILE A 387 -33.99 -16.17 28.21
C ILE A 387 -34.73 -15.56 27.01
N SER A 388 -35.46 -14.47 27.22
CA SER A 388 -36.06 -13.71 26.12
C SER A 388 -35.01 -12.94 25.30
N GLU A 389 -35.32 -12.64 24.02
CA GLU A 389 -34.46 -11.81 23.20
C GLU A 389 -34.30 -10.39 23.76
N GLU A 390 -35.34 -9.87 24.43
CA GLU A 390 -35.27 -8.55 25.11
C GLU A 390 -34.27 -8.56 26.24
N GLU A 391 -34.25 -9.61 27.05
CA GLU A 391 -33.23 -9.78 28.10
C GLU A 391 -31.85 -10.03 27.51
N ALA A 392 -31.76 -10.80 26.43
CA ALA A 392 -30.49 -11.05 25.72
C ALA A 392 -29.90 -9.75 25.14
N ALA A 393 -30.73 -8.85 24.61
CA ALA A 393 -30.30 -7.56 24.06
C ALA A 393 -29.58 -6.66 25.11
N GLU A 394 -29.91 -6.78 26.38
CA GLU A 394 -29.21 -6.04 27.44
C GLU A 394 -27.72 -6.43 27.56
N TYR A 395 -27.37 -7.68 27.19
CA TYR A 395 -25.99 -8.17 27.21
C TYR A 395 -25.15 -7.68 26.02
N LEU A 396 -25.78 -7.09 25.00
CA LEU A 396 -25.07 -6.55 23.82
C LEU A 396 -24.58 -5.12 24.04
N SER A 397 -25.02 -4.46 25.09
CA SER A 397 -24.74 -3.06 25.35
C SER A 397 -23.24 -2.76 25.43
N PRO A 398 -22.72 -1.73 24.73
CA PRO A 398 -21.31 -1.34 24.78
C PRO A 398 -20.88 -0.87 26.16
N TYR A 399 -21.82 -0.44 27.01
CA TYR A 399 -21.52 -0.03 28.39
C TYR A 399 -21.05 -1.21 29.22
N GLN A 400 -21.53 -2.42 29.00
CA GLN A 400 -21.03 -3.62 29.68
C GLN A 400 -19.57 -3.93 29.33
N ALA A 401 -19.19 -3.70 28.07
CA ALA A 401 -17.80 -3.80 27.64
C ALA A 401 -16.93 -2.70 28.25
N ALA A 402 -17.45 -1.47 28.34
CA ALA A 402 -16.77 -0.36 28.97
C ALA A 402 -16.53 -0.56 30.48
N GLU A 403 -17.54 -1.07 31.21
CA GLU A 403 -17.41 -1.40 32.64
C GLU A 403 -16.31 -2.43 32.91
N ARG A 404 -16.00 -3.29 31.95
CA ARG A 404 -14.93 -4.29 32.03
C ARG A 404 -13.60 -3.81 31.47
N GLY A 405 -13.53 -2.58 30.93
CA GLY A 405 -12.32 -2.01 30.32
C GLY A 405 -11.98 -2.66 28.97
N LEU A 406 -12.95 -3.30 28.28
CA LEU A 406 -12.77 -3.89 26.96
C LEU A 406 -12.82 -2.83 25.85
N VAL A 407 -13.42 -1.68 26.12
CA VAL A 407 -13.31 -0.45 25.34
C VAL A 407 -12.87 0.69 26.25
N ASP A 408 -12.13 1.66 25.70
CA ASP A 408 -11.58 2.78 26.51
C ASP A 408 -12.64 3.86 26.77
N ALA A 409 -13.54 4.06 25.80
CA ALA A 409 -14.66 5.01 25.97
C ALA A 409 -15.82 4.65 25.04
N VAL A 410 -17.03 5.00 25.50
CA VAL A 410 -18.21 5.10 24.64
C VAL A 410 -18.33 6.57 24.24
N ILE A 411 -18.26 6.84 22.92
CA ILE A 411 -18.24 8.18 22.35
C ILE A 411 -19.43 8.38 21.42
N THR A 412 -19.94 9.62 21.32
CA THR A 412 -20.95 9.92 20.30
C THR A 412 -20.38 9.81 18.90
N PRO A 413 -21.18 9.47 17.89
CA PRO A 413 -20.71 9.47 16.50
C PRO A 413 -20.03 10.79 16.10
N ALA A 414 -20.60 11.93 16.48
CA ALA A 414 -20.02 13.27 16.24
C ALA A 414 -18.62 13.46 16.84
N ALA A 415 -18.29 12.83 17.95
CA ALA A 415 -16.98 12.95 18.60
C ALA A 415 -15.88 12.09 17.93
N THR A 416 -16.24 11.25 16.94
CA THR A 416 -15.33 10.22 16.39
C THR A 416 -14.06 10.83 15.80
N ARG A 417 -14.19 11.84 14.90
CA ARG A 417 -13.03 12.47 14.25
C ARG A 417 -12.10 13.12 15.27
N ALA A 418 -12.63 13.91 16.19
CA ALA A 418 -11.84 14.60 17.21
C ALA A 418 -11.15 13.61 18.16
N SER A 419 -11.83 12.53 18.56
CA SER A 419 -11.25 11.47 19.39
C SER A 419 -10.12 10.74 18.67
N ILE A 420 -10.25 10.48 17.37
CA ILE A 420 -9.20 9.89 16.55
C ILE A 420 -7.98 10.80 16.48
N ILE A 421 -8.17 12.12 16.31
CA ILE A 421 -7.06 13.09 16.27
C ILE A 421 -6.25 13.04 17.57
N GLU A 422 -6.92 13.09 18.73
CA GLU A 422 -6.25 13.01 20.03
C GLU A 422 -5.53 11.67 20.24
N ALA A 423 -6.16 10.57 19.85
CA ALA A 423 -5.55 9.25 19.91
C ALA A 423 -4.30 9.12 19.01
N LEU A 424 -4.36 9.63 17.78
CA LEU A 424 -3.22 9.64 16.87
C LEU A 424 -2.06 10.49 17.41
N ARG A 425 -2.34 11.61 18.07
CA ARG A 425 -1.33 12.44 18.73
C ARG A 425 -0.65 11.71 19.89
N LEU A 426 -1.44 11.00 20.71
CA LEU A 426 -0.92 10.17 21.81
C LEU A 426 0.00 9.06 21.27
N LEU A 427 -0.42 8.39 20.19
CA LEU A 427 0.28 7.23 19.63
C LEU A 427 1.44 7.59 18.70
N GLU A 428 1.68 8.87 18.40
CA GLU A 428 2.72 9.32 17.47
C GLU A 428 4.11 8.78 17.81
N ARG A 429 4.39 8.61 19.11
CA ARG A 429 5.69 8.12 19.60
C ARG A 429 5.60 6.72 20.20
N LYS A 430 4.59 5.95 19.79
CA LYS A 430 4.46 4.56 20.26
C LYS A 430 5.71 3.76 19.97
N ILE A 431 6.24 3.10 20.99
CA ILE A 431 7.36 2.17 20.87
C ILE A 431 6.91 0.81 21.38
N VAL A 432 7.00 -0.21 20.55
CA VAL A 432 6.74 -1.60 20.94
C VAL A 432 8.07 -2.33 21.08
N PRO A 433 8.44 -2.76 22.28
CA PRO A 433 9.64 -3.60 22.44
C PRO A 433 9.39 -4.96 21.76
N THR A 434 10.15 -5.24 20.73
CA THR A 434 10.07 -6.53 20.04
C THR A 434 10.97 -7.55 20.69
N LEU A 435 10.47 -8.77 20.93
CA LEU A 435 11.30 -9.88 21.32
C LEU A 435 12.25 -10.24 20.16
N PRO A 436 13.55 -10.52 20.43
CA PRO A 436 14.50 -10.87 19.41
C PRO A 436 14.09 -12.18 18.73
N LYS A 437 13.75 -12.09 17.46
CA LYS A 437 13.45 -13.23 16.58
C LYS A 437 14.02 -12.98 15.18
N LYS A 438 14.39 -14.02 14.47
CA LYS A 438 14.91 -13.88 13.10
C LYS A 438 13.87 -13.25 12.15
N HIS A 439 12.66 -13.74 12.23
CA HIS A 439 11.46 -13.30 11.54
C HIS A 439 10.23 -13.99 12.15
N GLY A 440 9.03 -13.54 11.81
CA GLY A 440 7.81 -14.26 12.14
C GLY A 440 7.65 -15.53 11.27
N ASN A 441 7.05 -16.58 11.84
CA ASN A 441 6.51 -17.68 11.03
C ASN A 441 5.09 -17.30 10.61
N ILE A 442 5.00 -16.65 9.45
CA ILE A 442 3.77 -16.03 8.98
C ILE A 442 2.79 -17.09 8.51
N VAL A 443 1.52 -16.98 8.89
CA VAL A 443 0.44 -17.78 8.33
C VAL A 443 0.21 -17.34 6.88
N LEU A 444 0.40 -18.25 5.91
CA LEU A 444 0.29 -17.99 4.46
C LEU A 444 -1.09 -18.36 3.90
#